data_76473f2d8c79fb77488044c4b946b34c
#
_entry.id   76473f2d8c79fb77488044c4b946b34c
#
_cell.length_a   1.000
_cell.length_b   1.000
_cell.length_c   1.000
_cell.angle_alpha   90.00
_cell.angle_beta   90.00
_cell.angle_gamma   90.00
#
_symmetry.space_group_name_H-M   'P 1'
#
loop_
_entity.id
_entity.type
_entity.pdbx_description
1 polymer ?
#
loop_
_entity_poly.entity_id
_entity_poly.type
_entity_poly.pdbx_seq_one_letter_code
_entity_poly.pdbx_strand_id
1 'polypeptide(L)'
;MLRLSLACGDYDRTRPLIDGTVRPLGIDLTCLPMTIEEIFFRMARFREFDAAEMSLSSYLVSLSAGESAPFVAIPVFPSRSFRHSGIYVHTGSGISLPEQLAGRTVGVAEYQLTANVWIRGILADRHDVPVSSVRYRTGGLHQPGRPEKLAVTLPPDVEVVPIGPGQTLSGMLAAGEIDALYTPRTPRSFAEGHPKVARLFPDFRAVESQYWRDTGIFPIMHVLVIRADVYRRDRWVARSLMDAFGKAREIALSGLAETASLRYMLPWLPDDVAYTQQVLGRDYWSYGLEGNEAALAALTRYSYEQGLIPRPYEPRELFVPEVLEETVI
;
A
#
# COMPACT_ATOMS: atom_id res chain seq x y z
N MET A 1 -14.22 -26.93 -13.59
CA MET A 1 -13.75 -25.62 -13.08
C MET A 1 -12.37 -25.80 -12.46
N LEU A 2 -11.47 -24.85 -12.70
CA LEU A 2 -10.14 -24.83 -12.10
C LEU A 2 -10.27 -24.42 -10.63
N ARG A 3 -9.67 -25.16 -9.70
CA ARG A 3 -9.66 -24.82 -8.28
C ARG A 3 -8.48 -23.89 -8.00
N LEU A 4 -8.76 -22.73 -7.37
CA LEU A 4 -7.73 -21.77 -6.96
C LEU A 4 -8.00 -21.25 -5.55
N SER A 5 -6.94 -21.02 -4.81
CA SER A 5 -6.94 -20.31 -3.53
C SER A 5 -6.57 -18.84 -3.74
N LEU A 6 -7.34 -17.95 -3.09
CA LEU A 6 -7.10 -16.50 -3.08
C LEU A 6 -7.02 -15.99 -1.64
N ALA A 7 -5.89 -15.45 -1.23
CA ALA A 7 -5.77 -14.75 0.05
C ALA A 7 -5.88 -13.24 -0.14
N CYS A 8 -6.83 -12.60 0.55
CA CYS A 8 -7.04 -11.15 0.49
C CYS A 8 -7.58 -10.61 1.82
N GLY A 9 -7.45 -9.30 2.04
CA GLY A 9 -8.11 -8.64 3.16
C GLY A 9 -9.64 -8.65 3.00
N ASP A 10 -10.32 -8.63 4.14
CA ASP A 10 -11.78 -8.54 4.19
C ASP A 10 -12.19 -7.06 4.08
N TYR A 11 -12.44 -6.63 2.86
CA TYR A 11 -12.89 -5.27 2.52
C TYR A 11 -14.27 -5.30 1.87
N ASP A 12 -14.94 -4.16 1.81
CA ASP A 12 -16.18 -3.99 1.03
C ASP A 12 -16.04 -4.48 -0.42
N ARG A 13 -14.92 -4.16 -1.08
CA ARG A 13 -14.57 -4.49 -2.47
C ARG A 13 -14.04 -5.92 -2.69
N THR A 14 -13.78 -6.68 -1.64
CA THR A 14 -13.43 -8.11 -1.71
C THR A 14 -14.52 -9.02 -1.12
N ARG A 15 -15.41 -8.47 -0.32
CA ARG A 15 -16.50 -9.21 0.31
C ARG A 15 -17.37 -9.99 -0.68
N PRO A 16 -17.75 -9.45 -1.86
CA PRO A 16 -18.55 -10.21 -2.83
C PRO A 16 -17.85 -11.46 -3.39
N LEU A 17 -16.50 -11.50 -3.38
CA LEU A 17 -15.74 -12.70 -3.73
C LEU A 17 -15.70 -13.68 -2.56
N ILE A 18 -15.58 -13.18 -1.33
CA ILE A 18 -15.50 -13.99 -0.11
C ILE A 18 -16.82 -14.72 0.15
N ASP A 19 -17.95 -14.05 0.00
CA ASP A 19 -19.28 -14.63 0.23
C ASP A 19 -19.87 -15.34 -0.99
N GLY A 20 -19.18 -15.32 -2.13
CA GLY A 20 -19.58 -15.99 -3.37
C GLY A 20 -20.67 -15.29 -4.17
N THR A 21 -21.03 -14.02 -3.82
CA THR A 21 -21.92 -13.16 -4.62
C THR A 21 -21.35 -12.93 -6.02
N VAL A 22 -20.02 -12.78 -6.10
CA VAL A 22 -19.27 -12.72 -7.36
C VAL A 22 -18.38 -13.96 -7.46
N ARG A 23 -18.44 -14.64 -8.61
CA ARG A 23 -17.59 -15.80 -8.91
C ARG A 23 -16.82 -15.57 -10.20
N PRO A 24 -15.50 -15.75 -10.22
CA PRO A 24 -14.73 -15.66 -11.46
C PRO A 24 -15.13 -16.80 -12.41
N LEU A 25 -15.20 -16.49 -13.69
CA LEU A 25 -15.64 -17.44 -14.72
C LEU A 25 -14.64 -18.60 -14.84
N GLY A 26 -15.14 -19.83 -14.81
CA GLY A 26 -14.34 -21.04 -14.97
C GLY A 26 -13.49 -21.43 -13.75
N ILE A 27 -13.55 -20.67 -12.66
CA ILE A 27 -12.76 -20.88 -11.43
C ILE A 27 -13.69 -21.25 -10.26
N ASP A 28 -13.33 -22.33 -9.57
CA ASP A 28 -13.87 -22.68 -8.25
C ASP A 28 -12.93 -22.06 -7.21
N LEU A 29 -13.30 -20.84 -6.75
CA LEU A 29 -12.45 -19.98 -5.95
C LEU A 29 -12.67 -20.21 -4.46
N THR A 30 -11.59 -20.56 -3.74
CA THR A 30 -11.56 -20.57 -2.28
C THR A 30 -10.93 -19.26 -1.80
N CYS A 31 -11.77 -18.33 -1.29
CA CYS A 31 -11.29 -17.09 -0.69
C CYS A 31 -10.90 -17.31 0.77
N LEU A 32 -9.73 -16.80 1.14
CA LEU A 32 -9.13 -16.89 2.48
C LEU A 32 -8.94 -15.45 3.01
N PRO A 33 -9.97 -14.90 3.71
CA PRO A 33 -9.83 -13.59 4.34
C PRO A 33 -8.87 -13.68 5.54
N MET A 34 -7.82 -12.86 5.51
CA MET A 34 -6.75 -12.90 6.52
C MET A 34 -6.21 -11.49 6.78
N THR A 35 -5.40 -11.34 7.84
CA THR A 35 -4.68 -10.08 8.06
C THR A 35 -3.61 -9.87 6.98
N ILE A 36 -3.42 -8.62 6.60
CA ILE A 36 -2.52 -8.25 5.48
C ILE A 36 -1.09 -8.73 5.73
N GLU A 37 -0.60 -8.56 6.95
CA GLU A 37 0.76 -8.97 7.30
C GLU A 37 0.95 -10.49 7.18
N GLU A 38 -0.06 -11.26 7.54
CA GLU A 38 -0.03 -12.72 7.42
C GLU A 38 -0.04 -13.15 5.95
N ILE A 39 -0.93 -12.56 5.13
CA ILE A 39 -0.98 -12.83 3.69
C ILE A 39 0.40 -12.57 3.06
N PHE A 40 0.96 -11.38 3.30
CA PHE A 40 2.23 -10.98 2.70
C PHE A 40 3.39 -11.88 3.13
N PHE A 41 3.44 -12.23 4.41
CA PHE A 41 4.48 -13.11 4.93
C PHE A 41 4.39 -14.50 4.30
N ARG A 42 3.20 -15.10 4.30
CA ARG A 42 2.98 -16.47 3.78
C ARG A 42 3.19 -16.52 2.27
N MET A 43 2.72 -15.51 1.53
CA MET A 43 2.90 -15.45 0.08
C MET A 43 4.35 -15.22 -0.32
N ALA A 44 5.02 -14.23 0.27
CA ALA A 44 6.40 -13.92 -0.07
C ALA A 44 7.38 -15.06 0.28
N ARG A 45 7.16 -15.72 1.45
CA ARG A 45 8.10 -16.73 1.95
C ARG A 45 7.77 -18.15 1.47
N PHE A 46 6.51 -18.50 1.40
CA PHE A 46 6.08 -19.88 1.13
C PHE A 46 5.34 -20.05 -0.19
N ARG A 47 4.92 -18.95 -0.87
CA ARG A 47 4.11 -18.98 -2.09
C ARG A 47 2.85 -19.84 -1.90
N GLU A 48 2.22 -19.71 -0.74
CA GLU A 48 1.25 -20.66 -0.24
C GLU A 48 -0.08 -20.63 -1.00
N PHE A 49 -0.46 -19.46 -1.53
CA PHE A 49 -1.72 -19.26 -2.25
C PHE A 49 -1.49 -19.20 -3.76
N ASP A 50 -2.50 -19.62 -4.55
CA ASP A 50 -2.43 -19.51 -6.01
C ASP A 50 -2.48 -18.05 -6.48
N ALA A 51 -3.30 -17.23 -5.81
CA ALA A 51 -3.34 -15.78 -5.95
C ALA A 51 -3.43 -15.11 -4.58
N ALA A 52 -2.91 -13.89 -4.45
CA ALA A 52 -2.98 -13.15 -3.20
C ALA A 52 -2.86 -11.64 -3.40
N GLU A 53 -3.43 -10.89 -2.46
CA GLU A 53 -3.07 -9.50 -2.24
C GLU A 53 -1.61 -9.41 -1.76
N MET A 54 -0.84 -8.48 -2.31
CA MET A 54 0.56 -8.27 -1.96
C MET A 54 0.89 -6.77 -1.87
N SER A 55 1.84 -6.43 -0.99
CA SER A 55 2.48 -5.11 -0.96
C SER A 55 3.07 -4.79 -2.34
N LEU A 56 2.68 -3.66 -2.94
CA LEU A 56 3.15 -3.32 -4.29
C LEU A 56 4.67 -3.14 -4.34
N SER A 57 5.28 -2.55 -3.31
CA SER A 57 6.75 -2.46 -3.23
C SER A 57 7.41 -3.84 -3.14
N SER A 58 6.86 -4.78 -2.34
CA SER A 58 7.40 -6.14 -2.27
C SER A 58 7.26 -6.90 -3.60
N TYR A 59 6.18 -6.65 -4.34
CA TYR A 59 6.02 -7.16 -5.70
C TYR A 59 7.10 -6.59 -6.64
N LEU A 60 7.33 -5.27 -6.62
CA LEU A 60 8.38 -4.63 -7.42
C LEU A 60 9.77 -5.21 -7.11
N VAL A 61 10.10 -5.41 -5.84
CA VAL A 61 11.34 -6.08 -5.44
C VAL A 61 11.41 -7.50 -6.00
N SER A 62 10.31 -8.25 -6.02
CA SER A 62 10.28 -9.61 -6.56
C SER A 62 10.54 -9.68 -8.05
N LEU A 63 10.21 -8.62 -8.81
CA LEU A 63 10.49 -8.52 -10.24
C LEU A 63 11.99 -8.44 -10.57
N SER A 64 12.83 -8.05 -9.61
CA SER A 64 14.29 -8.03 -9.77
C SER A 64 14.89 -9.41 -10.02
N ALA A 65 14.14 -10.49 -9.76
CA ALA A 65 14.52 -11.86 -10.11
C ALA A 65 14.35 -12.18 -11.62
N GLY A 66 13.87 -11.23 -12.43
CA GLY A 66 13.69 -11.40 -13.87
C GLY A 66 12.74 -12.56 -14.22
N GLU A 67 13.15 -13.45 -15.13
CA GLU A 67 12.35 -14.61 -15.55
C GLU A 67 12.05 -15.60 -14.42
N SER A 68 12.83 -15.55 -13.34
CA SER A 68 12.62 -16.35 -12.12
C SER A 68 11.68 -15.69 -11.11
N ALA A 69 11.07 -14.54 -11.46
CA ALA A 69 10.12 -13.87 -10.56
C ALA A 69 8.99 -14.85 -10.17
N PRO A 70 8.71 -14.97 -8.86
CA PRO A 70 7.77 -15.98 -8.39
C PRO A 70 6.31 -15.63 -8.66
N PHE A 71 6.05 -14.37 -8.99
CA PHE A 71 4.71 -13.81 -9.15
C PHE A 71 4.61 -13.02 -10.45
N VAL A 72 3.40 -12.99 -10.99
CA VAL A 72 2.92 -12.00 -11.94
C VAL A 72 1.77 -11.21 -11.31
N ALA A 73 1.47 -10.01 -11.80
CA ALA A 73 0.36 -9.23 -11.27
C ALA A 73 -0.69 -8.91 -12.33
N ILE A 74 -1.89 -8.62 -11.84
CA ILE A 74 -2.97 -7.99 -12.58
C ILE A 74 -3.28 -6.62 -11.94
N PRO A 75 -3.73 -5.61 -12.72
CA PRO A 75 -3.92 -4.25 -12.23
C PRO A 75 -5.20 -4.10 -11.39
N VAL A 76 -5.29 -4.92 -10.36
CA VAL A 76 -6.29 -4.85 -9.28
C VAL A 76 -5.58 -4.30 -8.05
N PHE A 77 -6.13 -3.20 -7.51
CA PHE A 77 -5.52 -2.46 -6.40
C PHE A 77 -6.42 -2.50 -5.16
N PRO A 78 -6.35 -3.58 -4.37
CA PRO A 78 -7.23 -3.75 -3.22
C PRO A 78 -7.05 -2.69 -2.14
N SER A 79 -5.88 -2.04 -2.08
CA SER A 79 -5.59 -1.02 -1.07
C SER A 79 -4.95 0.21 -1.68
N ARG A 80 -5.56 1.36 -1.38
CA ARG A 80 -5.05 2.71 -1.66
C ARG A 80 -5.14 3.55 -0.41
N SER A 81 -4.23 4.50 -0.22
CA SER A 81 -4.31 5.44 0.88
C SER A 81 -3.31 6.57 0.69
N PHE A 82 -3.72 7.79 0.88
CA PHE A 82 -2.80 8.90 1.10
C PHE A 82 -1.94 8.65 2.34
N ARG A 83 -0.78 9.31 2.43
CA ARG A 83 0.21 8.97 3.45
C ARG A 83 0.72 10.16 4.27
N HIS A 84 0.25 11.36 4.01
CA HIS A 84 0.59 12.52 4.85
C HIS A 84 0.09 12.34 6.28
N SER A 85 -1.09 11.74 6.46
CA SER A 85 -1.67 11.37 7.76
C SER A 85 -0.85 10.32 8.53
N GLY A 86 0.07 9.63 7.86
CA GLY A 86 0.94 8.58 8.43
C GLY A 86 2.28 9.08 8.96
N ILE A 87 2.51 10.39 9.04
CA ILE A 87 3.74 10.99 9.56
C ILE A 87 3.48 11.59 10.94
N TYR A 88 4.13 11.01 11.95
CA TYR A 88 4.02 11.45 13.34
C TYR A 88 5.37 11.99 13.82
N VAL A 89 5.35 12.96 14.72
CA VAL A 89 6.54 13.61 15.30
C VAL A 89 6.48 13.64 16.81
N HIS A 90 7.64 13.58 17.45
CA HIS A 90 7.78 13.94 18.86
C HIS A 90 7.80 15.47 18.96
N THR A 91 6.87 16.06 19.72
CA THR A 91 6.71 17.53 19.78
C THR A 91 7.96 18.25 20.31
N GLY A 92 8.76 17.59 21.13
CA GLY A 92 10.04 18.12 21.63
C GLY A 92 11.19 18.08 20.61
N SER A 93 11.01 17.47 19.42
CA SER A 93 12.03 17.49 18.36
C SER A 93 12.15 18.82 17.63
N GLY A 94 11.18 19.72 17.79
CA GLY A 94 11.11 21.00 17.11
C GLY A 94 10.66 20.89 15.64
N ILE A 95 10.22 19.71 15.18
CA ILE A 95 9.73 19.51 13.82
C ILE A 95 8.28 20.03 13.74
N SER A 96 8.07 21.04 12.91
CA SER A 96 6.75 21.61 12.59
C SER A 96 6.49 21.71 11.09
N LEU A 97 7.55 21.59 10.27
CA LEU A 97 7.52 21.59 8.82
C LEU A 97 8.21 20.34 8.28
N PRO A 98 7.76 19.79 7.14
CA PRO A 98 8.33 18.57 6.55
C PRO A 98 9.83 18.65 6.27
N GLU A 99 10.35 19.82 5.82
CA GLU A 99 11.75 20.06 5.48
C GLU A 99 12.68 19.84 6.67
N GLN A 100 12.16 20.00 7.89
CA GLN A 100 12.89 19.81 9.14
C GLN A 100 13.13 18.32 9.49
N LEU A 101 12.61 17.39 8.70
CA LEU A 101 12.90 15.97 8.81
C LEU A 101 14.32 15.61 8.33
N ALA A 102 14.94 16.46 7.49
CA ALA A 102 16.33 16.28 7.09
C ALA A 102 17.26 16.26 8.32
N GLY A 103 18.19 15.29 8.39
CA GLY A 103 19.10 15.08 9.52
C GLY A 103 18.45 14.40 10.74
N ARG A 104 17.18 14.06 10.71
CA ARG A 104 16.45 13.48 11.85
C ARG A 104 16.51 11.96 11.88
N THR A 105 16.18 11.41 13.05
CA THR A 105 16.02 9.97 13.25
C THR A 105 14.56 9.59 13.16
N VAL A 106 14.21 8.72 12.20
CA VAL A 106 12.82 8.40 11.86
C VAL A 106 12.59 6.90 11.99
N GLY A 107 11.55 6.52 12.72
CA GLY A 107 11.09 5.13 12.81
C GLY A 107 10.30 4.71 11.57
N VAL A 108 10.54 3.49 11.10
CA VAL A 108 9.77 2.82 10.04
C VAL A 108 9.64 1.34 10.38
N ALA A 109 8.46 0.73 10.20
CA ALA A 109 8.30 -0.67 10.56
C ALA A 109 9.19 -1.60 9.72
N GLU A 110 9.28 -1.32 8.44
CA GLU A 110 10.17 -1.95 7.46
C GLU A 110 10.56 -0.90 6.42
N TYR A 111 11.81 -0.90 5.95
CA TYR A 111 12.27 0.07 4.97
C TYR A 111 11.50 -0.06 3.64
N GLN A 112 11.27 -1.31 3.17
CA GLN A 112 10.59 -1.59 1.91
C GLN A 112 9.05 -1.49 1.96
N LEU A 113 8.44 -1.17 3.11
CA LEU A 113 6.98 -1.08 3.23
C LEU A 113 6.43 -0.04 2.24
N THR A 114 5.46 -0.41 1.40
CA THR A 114 4.91 0.48 0.34
C THR A 114 4.51 1.86 0.87
N ALA A 115 3.89 1.91 2.05
CA ALA A 115 3.53 3.17 2.69
C ALA A 115 4.74 4.07 2.96
N ASN A 116 5.88 3.48 3.38
CA ASN A 116 7.10 4.21 3.68
C ASN A 116 7.82 4.64 2.39
N VAL A 117 7.75 3.83 1.33
CA VAL A 117 8.26 4.21 -0.01
C VAL A 117 7.53 5.46 -0.51
N TRP A 118 6.19 5.47 -0.40
CA TRP A 118 5.39 6.63 -0.76
C TRP A 118 5.72 7.86 0.09
N ILE A 119 5.80 7.72 1.42
CA ILE A 119 6.12 8.85 2.31
C ILE A 119 7.46 9.46 1.93
N ARG A 120 8.52 8.65 1.78
CA ARG A 120 9.85 9.15 1.41
C ARG A 120 9.87 9.81 0.03
N GLY A 121 9.19 9.21 -0.95
CA GLY A 121 9.11 9.77 -2.30
C GLY A 121 8.36 11.11 -2.32
N ILE A 122 7.23 11.20 -1.62
CA ILE A 122 6.47 12.46 -1.49
C ILE A 122 7.30 13.55 -0.79
N LEU A 123 7.99 13.19 0.30
CA LEU A 123 8.83 14.13 1.04
C LEU A 123 10.02 14.62 0.20
N ALA A 124 10.63 13.73 -0.59
CA ALA A 124 11.70 14.14 -1.51
C ALA A 124 11.19 15.05 -2.62
N ASP A 125 10.07 14.71 -3.27
CA ASP A 125 9.55 15.46 -4.41
C ASP A 125 8.94 16.82 -4.03
N ARG A 126 8.34 16.92 -2.86
CA ARG A 126 7.48 18.06 -2.50
C ARG A 126 8.02 18.92 -1.36
N HIS A 127 9.02 18.43 -0.63
CA HIS A 127 9.49 19.06 0.59
C HIS A 127 11.02 19.07 0.74
N ASP A 128 11.76 18.79 -0.34
CA ASP A 128 13.22 18.78 -0.34
C ASP A 128 13.86 17.98 0.80
N VAL A 129 13.29 16.81 1.11
CA VAL A 129 13.81 15.86 2.10
C VAL A 129 14.39 14.64 1.37
N PRO A 130 15.65 14.66 0.95
CA PRO A 130 16.29 13.52 0.31
C PRO A 130 16.27 12.29 1.21
N VAL A 131 16.09 11.10 0.63
CA VAL A 131 16.00 9.84 1.38
C VAL A 131 17.24 9.60 2.24
N SER A 132 18.43 9.91 1.72
CA SER A 132 19.72 9.77 2.43
C SER A 132 19.95 10.82 3.53
N SER A 133 19.12 11.87 3.59
CA SER A 133 19.22 12.89 4.65
C SER A 133 18.62 12.45 5.98
N VAL A 134 17.93 11.30 6.02
CA VAL A 134 17.20 10.81 7.19
C VAL A 134 17.83 9.52 7.70
N ARG A 135 18.00 9.38 9.03
CA ARG A 135 18.46 8.15 9.66
C ARG A 135 17.27 7.28 10.06
N TYR A 136 17.15 6.10 9.44
CA TYR A 136 16.00 5.21 9.66
C TYR A 136 16.27 4.22 10.79
N ARG A 137 15.23 3.97 11.62
CA ARG A 137 15.20 2.93 12.65
C ARG A 137 14.08 1.96 12.34
N THR A 138 14.42 0.66 12.14
CA THR A 138 13.44 -0.37 11.75
C THR A 138 13.05 -1.26 12.92
N GLY A 139 11.77 -1.63 13.00
CA GLY A 139 11.30 -2.54 14.05
C GLY A 139 9.78 -2.53 14.22
N GLY A 140 9.30 -3.24 15.21
CA GLY A 140 7.88 -3.36 15.48
C GLY A 140 7.26 -2.06 15.99
N LEU A 141 6.05 -1.75 15.50
CA LEU A 141 5.34 -0.53 15.89
C LEU A 141 4.86 -0.59 17.35
N HIS A 142 4.20 -1.70 17.72
CA HIS A 142 3.59 -1.91 19.04
C HIS A 142 4.14 -3.12 19.80
N GLN A 143 4.81 -4.02 19.08
CA GLN A 143 5.44 -5.21 19.62
C GLN A 143 6.86 -5.29 19.10
N PRO A 144 7.84 -5.69 19.92
CA PRO A 144 9.24 -5.87 19.49
C PRO A 144 9.38 -6.94 18.40
N GLY A 145 10.52 -6.93 17.70
CA GLY A 145 10.98 -8.09 16.93
C GLY A 145 10.41 -8.23 15.51
N ARG A 146 10.11 -7.14 14.80
CA ARG A 146 9.71 -7.18 13.40
C ARG A 146 10.92 -7.03 12.45
N PRO A 147 11.36 -8.11 11.77
CA PRO A 147 12.41 -8.03 10.76
C PRO A 147 11.87 -7.57 9.40
N GLU A 148 12.77 -7.15 8.51
CA GLU A 148 12.45 -6.93 7.10
C GLU A 148 11.96 -8.25 6.45
N LYS A 149 10.93 -8.17 5.59
CA LYS A 149 10.36 -9.36 4.92
C LYS A 149 11.27 -9.90 3.82
N LEU A 150 11.89 -9.01 3.07
CA LEU A 150 12.82 -9.34 1.98
C LEU A 150 14.15 -8.67 2.27
N ALA A 151 15.23 -9.36 1.97
CA ALA A 151 16.56 -8.77 1.99
C ALA A 151 16.68 -7.78 0.82
N VAL A 152 17.10 -6.56 1.12
CA VAL A 152 17.39 -5.51 0.15
C VAL A 152 18.81 -4.99 0.38
N THR A 153 19.54 -4.74 -0.71
CA THR A 153 20.84 -4.08 -0.65
C THR A 153 20.62 -2.59 -0.88
N LEU A 154 20.76 -1.80 0.16
CA LEU A 154 20.51 -0.36 0.10
C LEU A 154 21.75 0.41 -0.39
N PRO A 155 21.54 1.62 -0.96
CA PRO A 155 22.63 2.55 -1.26
C PRO A 155 23.47 2.85 -0.01
N PRO A 156 24.79 3.04 -0.15
CA PRO A 156 25.69 3.21 0.99
C PRO A 156 25.47 4.49 1.80
N ASP A 157 24.80 5.47 1.22
CA ASP A 157 24.43 6.74 1.85
C ASP A 157 23.09 6.70 2.59
N VAL A 158 22.37 5.58 2.56
CA VAL A 158 21.10 5.39 3.26
C VAL A 158 21.32 4.62 4.57
N GLU A 159 21.19 5.31 5.71
CA GLU A 159 21.34 4.69 7.03
C GLU A 159 20.05 4.01 7.50
N VAL A 160 20.07 2.69 7.62
CA VAL A 160 18.95 1.90 8.18
C VAL A 160 19.48 0.96 9.26
N VAL A 161 19.00 1.13 10.49
CA VAL A 161 19.47 0.36 11.65
C VAL A 161 18.26 -0.22 12.41
N PRO A 162 18.26 -1.52 12.71
CA PRO A 162 17.23 -2.12 13.56
C PRO A 162 17.25 -1.52 14.98
N ILE A 163 16.06 -1.38 15.58
CA ILE A 163 15.93 -1.01 17.00
C ILE A 163 16.30 -2.18 17.92
N GLY A 164 16.53 -1.90 19.19
CA GLY A 164 16.87 -2.91 20.19
C GLY A 164 15.74 -3.94 20.40
N PRO A 165 16.09 -5.16 20.86
CA PRO A 165 15.18 -6.31 20.91
C PRO A 165 13.95 -6.10 21.80
N GLY A 166 14.00 -5.20 22.77
CA GLY A 166 12.85 -4.86 23.66
C GLY A 166 12.13 -3.58 23.29
N GLN A 167 12.58 -2.86 22.26
CA GLN A 167 12.02 -1.56 21.89
C GLN A 167 10.86 -1.68 20.91
N THR A 168 10.01 -0.65 20.92
CA THR A 168 8.94 -0.45 19.93
C THR A 168 9.01 0.96 19.39
N LEU A 169 8.67 1.14 18.11
CA LEU A 169 8.71 2.46 17.48
C LEU A 169 7.74 3.46 18.12
N SER A 170 6.56 3.00 18.55
CA SER A 170 5.58 3.85 19.27
C SER A 170 6.09 4.31 20.63
N GLY A 171 6.81 3.43 21.37
CA GLY A 171 7.43 3.77 22.63
C GLY A 171 8.59 4.74 22.46
N MET A 172 9.46 4.48 21.49
CA MET A 172 10.62 5.35 21.18
C MET A 172 10.18 6.75 20.75
N LEU A 173 9.09 6.86 19.95
CA LEU A 173 8.55 8.17 19.59
C LEU A 173 8.03 8.93 20.82
N ALA A 174 7.30 8.27 21.73
CA ALA A 174 6.79 8.88 22.95
C ALA A 174 7.91 9.32 23.90
N ALA A 175 8.99 8.54 23.97
CA ALA A 175 10.18 8.85 24.77
C ALA A 175 11.09 9.93 24.15
N GLY A 176 10.94 10.23 22.86
CA GLY A 176 11.82 11.15 22.13
C GLY A 176 13.17 10.52 21.74
N GLU A 177 13.25 9.18 21.69
CA GLU A 177 14.41 8.44 21.20
C GLU A 177 14.50 8.44 19.67
N ILE A 178 13.37 8.68 19.00
CA ILE A 178 13.25 9.01 17.59
C ILE A 178 12.48 10.32 17.44
N ASP A 179 12.83 11.10 16.43
CA ASP A 179 12.24 12.43 16.19
C ASP A 179 10.87 12.32 15.50
N ALA A 180 10.72 11.34 14.61
CA ALA A 180 9.51 11.11 13.85
C ALA A 180 9.29 9.61 13.56
N LEU A 181 8.09 9.30 13.04
CA LEU A 181 7.65 7.95 12.71
C LEU A 181 6.82 7.98 11.44
N TYR A 182 7.19 7.16 10.44
CA TYR A 182 6.38 6.91 9.24
C TYR A 182 5.67 5.56 9.41
N THR A 183 4.35 5.57 9.36
CA THR A 183 3.57 4.35 9.60
C THR A 183 2.20 4.39 8.93
N PRO A 184 1.74 3.26 8.34
CA PRO A 184 0.37 3.14 7.86
C PRO A 184 -0.67 2.97 8.98
N ARG A 185 -0.22 2.67 10.20
CA ARG A 185 -1.08 2.45 11.38
C ARG A 185 -0.90 3.57 12.38
N THR A 186 -1.98 3.97 13.02
CA THR A 186 -1.92 4.95 14.12
C THR A 186 -1.09 4.40 15.28
N PRO A 187 -0.02 5.09 15.70
CA PRO A 187 0.76 4.68 16.88
C PRO A 187 -0.12 4.69 18.13
N ARG A 188 0.10 3.71 19.02
CA ARG A 188 -0.65 3.64 20.28
C ARG A 188 -0.48 4.92 21.11
N SER A 189 0.74 5.44 21.20
CA SER A 189 1.04 6.68 21.89
C SER A 189 0.20 7.86 21.39
N PHE A 190 -0.03 7.97 20.08
CA PHE A 190 -0.92 8.99 19.51
C PHE A 190 -2.39 8.71 19.82
N ALA A 191 -2.84 7.46 19.63
CA ALA A 191 -4.23 7.07 19.86
C ALA A 191 -4.67 7.28 21.32
N GLU A 192 -3.75 7.08 22.26
CA GLU A 192 -3.96 7.30 23.71
C GLU A 192 -3.76 8.76 24.14
N GLY A 193 -3.51 9.68 23.21
CA GLY A 193 -3.39 11.11 23.50
C GLY A 193 -2.09 11.50 24.21
N HIS A 194 -0.98 10.81 23.94
CA HIS A 194 0.31 11.17 24.56
C HIS A 194 0.72 12.60 24.20
N PRO A 195 0.98 13.51 25.19
CA PRO A 195 1.13 14.95 24.95
C PRO A 195 2.33 15.34 24.08
N LYS A 196 3.31 14.43 23.94
CA LYS A 196 4.50 14.67 23.14
C LYS A 196 4.45 14.02 21.74
N VAL A 197 3.29 13.50 21.31
CA VAL A 197 3.17 12.86 20.00
C VAL A 197 2.07 13.56 19.20
N ALA A 198 2.40 14.05 18.01
CA ALA A 198 1.48 14.74 17.13
C ALA A 198 1.63 14.26 15.68
N ARG A 199 0.65 14.54 14.82
CA ARG A 199 0.81 14.43 13.38
C ARG A 199 1.59 15.61 12.87
N LEU A 200 2.49 15.38 11.90
CA LEU A 200 3.19 16.46 11.20
C LEU A 200 2.23 17.31 10.38
N PHE A 201 1.21 16.69 9.79
CA PHE A 201 0.15 17.35 9.05
C PHE A 201 -1.18 17.25 9.84
N PRO A 202 -1.51 18.23 10.72
CA PRO A 202 -2.75 18.19 11.50
C PRO A 202 -3.99 18.16 10.60
N ASP A 203 -4.04 19.03 9.58
CA ASP A 203 -5.08 19.02 8.54
C ASP A 203 -4.62 18.22 7.32
N PHE A 204 -4.37 16.93 7.54
CA PHE A 204 -3.92 16.03 6.47
C PHE A 204 -4.95 15.91 5.33
N ARG A 205 -6.25 16.08 5.60
CA ARG A 205 -7.29 16.00 4.57
C ARG A 205 -7.14 17.10 3.53
N ALA A 206 -6.87 18.32 3.95
CA ALA A 206 -6.61 19.43 3.04
C ALA A 206 -5.30 19.20 2.25
N VAL A 207 -4.24 18.77 2.93
CA VAL A 207 -2.94 18.48 2.30
C VAL A 207 -3.05 17.36 1.26
N GLU A 208 -3.71 16.26 1.59
CA GLU A 208 -3.92 15.11 0.70
C GLU A 208 -4.82 15.46 -0.48
N SER A 209 -5.85 16.30 -0.28
CA SER A 209 -6.68 16.83 -1.35
C SER A 209 -5.89 17.74 -2.30
N GLN A 210 -4.98 18.56 -1.77
CA GLN A 210 -4.11 19.41 -2.58
C GLN A 210 -3.08 18.57 -3.36
N TYR A 211 -2.47 17.59 -2.71
CA TYR A 211 -1.57 16.63 -3.37
C TYR A 211 -2.24 15.96 -4.57
N TRP A 212 -3.49 15.52 -4.42
CA TRP A 212 -4.25 14.96 -5.54
C TRP A 212 -4.45 15.97 -6.69
N ARG A 213 -4.87 17.20 -6.37
CA ARG A 213 -5.07 18.24 -7.39
C ARG A 213 -3.80 18.54 -8.18
N ASP A 214 -2.65 18.54 -7.50
CA ASP A 214 -1.35 18.84 -8.08
C ASP A 214 -0.79 17.69 -8.93
N THR A 215 -1.10 16.44 -8.57
CA THR A 215 -0.40 15.27 -9.12
C THR A 215 -1.30 14.27 -9.82
N GLY A 216 -2.59 14.26 -9.53
CA GLY A 216 -3.51 13.19 -9.96
C GLY A 216 -3.19 11.83 -9.34
N ILE A 217 -2.38 11.78 -8.28
CA ILE A 217 -1.92 10.53 -7.68
C ILE A 217 -2.73 10.20 -6.42
N PHE A 218 -3.49 9.08 -6.46
CA PHE A 218 -4.00 8.42 -5.26
C PHE A 218 -3.13 7.18 -4.99
N PRO A 219 -2.26 7.21 -3.97
CA PRO A 219 -1.20 6.22 -3.78
C PRO A 219 -1.72 4.79 -3.66
N ILE A 220 -1.20 3.90 -4.50
CA ILE A 220 -1.51 2.47 -4.52
C ILE A 220 -0.63 1.76 -3.49
N MET A 221 -1.24 0.99 -2.60
CA MET A 221 -0.52 0.26 -1.55
C MET A 221 -0.30 -1.20 -1.91
N HIS A 222 -1.34 -1.85 -2.42
CA HIS A 222 -1.33 -3.28 -2.69
C HIS A 222 -1.80 -3.59 -4.11
N VAL A 223 -1.36 -4.73 -4.60
CA VAL A 223 -1.69 -5.27 -5.92
C VAL A 223 -2.10 -6.74 -5.78
N LEU A 224 -2.92 -7.24 -6.69
CA LEU A 224 -3.21 -8.67 -6.77
C LEU A 224 -2.13 -9.38 -7.59
N VAL A 225 -1.51 -10.39 -6.99
CA VAL A 225 -0.53 -11.25 -7.65
C VAL A 225 -1.08 -12.66 -7.83
N ILE A 226 -0.58 -13.32 -8.87
CA ILE A 226 -0.82 -14.74 -9.18
C ILE A 226 0.54 -15.42 -9.16
N ARG A 227 0.65 -16.62 -8.60
CA ARG A 227 1.88 -17.40 -8.70
C ARG A 227 2.24 -17.61 -10.17
N ALA A 228 3.51 -17.44 -10.50
CA ALA A 228 3.98 -17.51 -11.87
C ALA A 228 3.78 -18.90 -12.52
N ASP A 229 3.83 -19.99 -11.74
CA ASP A 229 3.55 -21.34 -12.23
C ASP A 229 2.08 -21.57 -12.55
N VAL A 230 1.16 -21.01 -11.73
CA VAL A 230 -0.28 -21.04 -11.99
C VAL A 230 -0.60 -20.25 -13.27
N TYR A 231 -0.09 -19.03 -13.39
CA TYR A 231 -0.30 -18.21 -14.58
C TYR A 231 0.27 -18.85 -15.85
N ARG A 232 1.48 -19.41 -15.80
CA ARG A 232 2.08 -20.08 -16.99
C ARG A 232 1.28 -21.26 -17.48
N ARG A 233 0.60 -21.97 -16.57
CA ARG A 233 -0.26 -23.11 -16.92
C ARG A 233 -1.62 -22.64 -17.46
N ASP A 234 -2.20 -21.59 -16.87
CA ASP A 234 -3.59 -21.19 -17.10
C ASP A 234 -3.69 -19.65 -17.22
N ARG A 235 -3.18 -19.06 -18.31
CA ARG A 235 -3.10 -17.59 -18.50
C ARG A 235 -4.44 -16.86 -18.41
N TRP A 236 -5.50 -17.50 -18.85
CA TRP A 236 -6.87 -16.96 -18.82
C TRP A 236 -7.38 -16.61 -17.40
N VAL A 237 -6.77 -17.20 -16.36
CA VAL A 237 -7.07 -16.91 -14.95
C VAL A 237 -6.92 -15.41 -14.64
N ALA A 238 -5.93 -14.77 -15.25
CA ALA A 238 -5.67 -13.34 -15.04
C ALA A 238 -6.89 -12.47 -15.43
N ARG A 239 -7.47 -12.69 -16.59
CA ARG A 239 -8.67 -11.97 -17.04
C ARG A 239 -9.88 -12.30 -16.18
N SER A 240 -10.10 -13.59 -15.90
CA SER A 240 -11.24 -14.01 -15.07
C SER A 240 -11.23 -13.41 -13.67
N LEU A 241 -10.05 -13.35 -13.02
CA LEU A 241 -9.90 -12.68 -11.73
C LEU A 241 -10.09 -11.16 -11.86
N MET A 242 -9.51 -10.53 -12.88
CA MET A 242 -9.67 -9.08 -13.12
C MET A 242 -11.15 -8.69 -13.22
N ASP A 243 -11.93 -9.42 -14.03
CA ASP A 243 -13.36 -9.16 -14.22
C ASP A 243 -14.15 -9.36 -12.93
N ALA A 244 -13.83 -10.41 -12.17
CA ALA A 244 -14.48 -10.70 -10.89
C ALA A 244 -14.20 -9.62 -9.84
N PHE A 245 -12.95 -9.15 -9.72
CA PHE A 245 -12.61 -8.04 -8.83
C PHE A 245 -13.26 -6.73 -9.28
N GLY A 246 -13.36 -6.47 -10.59
CA GLY A 246 -14.09 -5.32 -11.14
C GLY A 246 -15.54 -5.32 -10.69
N LYS A 247 -16.27 -6.43 -10.86
CA LYS A 247 -17.67 -6.58 -10.40
C LYS A 247 -17.82 -6.43 -8.89
N ALA A 248 -16.88 -6.99 -8.11
CA ALA A 248 -16.92 -6.88 -6.66
C ALA A 248 -16.74 -5.42 -6.20
N ARG A 249 -15.82 -4.66 -6.85
CA ARG A 249 -15.63 -3.23 -6.63
C ARG A 249 -16.91 -2.42 -6.95
N GLU A 250 -17.56 -2.69 -8.07
CA GLU A 250 -18.80 -2.01 -8.45
C GLU A 250 -19.92 -2.19 -7.42
N ILE A 251 -20.08 -3.41 -6.90
CA ILE A 251 -21.03 -3.70 -5.81
C ILE A 251 -20.68 -2.90 -4.55
N ALA A 252 -19.40 -2.80 -4.21
CA ALA A 252 -18.97 -2.02 -3.06
C ALA A 252 -19.26 -0.52 -3.23
N LEU A 253 -18.89 0.06 -4.37
CA LEU A 253 -19.13 1.48 -4.67
C LEU A 253 -20.64 1.81 -4.69
N SER A 254 -21.47 0.94 -5.26
CA SER A 254 -22.94 1.14 -5.23
C SER A 254 -23.49 1.11 -3.81
N GLY A 255 -22.92 0.27 -2.94
CA GLY A 255 -23.32 0.20 -1.53
C GLY A 255 -22.96 1.42 -0.70
N LEU A 256 -21.95 2.19 -1.11
CA LEU A 256 -21.57 3.46 -0.47
C LEU A 256 -22.55 4.59 -0.82
N ALA A 257 -23.23 4.51 -1.96
CA ALA A 257 -24.17 5.51 -2.43
C ALA A 257 -25.57 5.37 -1.79
N GLU A 258 -25.84 4.29 -1.05
CA GLU A 258 -27.14 4.07 -0.41
C GLU A 258 -27.31 4.98 0.81
N THR A 259 -28.29 5.87 0.77
CA THR A 259 -28.56 6.87 1.81
C THR A 259 -29.81 6.62 2.61
N ALA A 260 -30.76 5.83 2.08
CA ALA A 260 -32.02 5.56 2.76
C ALA A 260 -31.82 4.63 3.99
N SER A 261 -30.83 3.72 3.88
CA SER A 261 -30.45 2.84 4.95
C SER A 261 -28.93 2.62 4.91
N LEU A 262 -28.21 3.28 5.81
CA LEU A 262 -26.74 3.24 5.80
C LEU A 262 -26.23 1.81 5.94
N ARG A 263 -25.45 1.37 4.98
CA ARG A 263 -24.81 0.04 4.99
C ARG A 263 -23.71 -0.08 6.05
N TYR A 264 -23.09 1.05 6.40
CA TYR A 264 -22.02 1.13 7.39
C TYR A 264 -22.44 2.04 8.54
N MET A 265 -22.01 1.73 9.75
CA MET A 265 -22.36 2.50 10.97
C MET A 265 -21.54 3.80 11.07
N LEU A 266 -21.54 4.62 10.00
CA LEU A 266 -20.87 5.92 9.92
C LEU A 266 -21.91 6.98 9.54
N PRO A 267 -22.35 7.84 10.50
CA PRO A 267 -23.48 8.76 10.29
C PRO A 267 -23.24 9.79 9.17
N TRP A 268 -22.00 10.17 8.94
CA TRP A 268 -21.61 11.15 7.91
C TRP A 268 -21.03 10.51 6.64
N LEU A 269 -21.20 9.19 6.47
CA LEU A 269 -20.71 8.47 5.29
C LEU A 269 -21.17 9.11 3.97
N PRO A 270 -22.44 9.55 3.78
CA PRO A 270 -22.86 10.19 2.55
C PRO A 270 -22.08 11.47 2.22
N ASP A 271 -21.80 12.29 3.23
CA ASP A 271 -21.02 13.54 3.08
C ASP A 271 -19.55 13.23 2.75
N ASP A 272 -18.96 12.21 3.40
CA ASP A 272 -17.60 11.76 3.10
C ASP A 272 -17.48 11.18 1.68
N VAL A 273 -18.48 10.44 1.21
CA VAL A 273 -18.55 9.94 -0.16
C VAL A 273 -18.67 11.09 -1.16
N ALA A 274 -19.58 12.04 -0.91
CA ALA A 274 -19.77 13.23 -1.75
C ALA A 274 -18.48 14.06 -1.83
N TYR A 275 -17.83 14.33 -0.72
CA TYR A 275 -16.55 15.04 -0.67
C TYR A 275 -15.45 14.29 -1.44
N THR A 276 -15.34 12.98 -1.24
CA THR A 276 -14.36 12.13 -1.94
C THR A 276 -14.57 12.21 -3.45
N GLN A 277 -15.82 12.08 -3.92
CA GLN A 277 -16.16 12.18 -5.35
C GLN A 277 -15.92 13.58 -5.91
N GLN A 278 -16.18 14.62 -5.14
CA GLN A 278 -15.90 16.01 -5.54
C GLN A 278 -14.40 16.24 -5.75
N VAL A 279 -13.56 15.70 -4.88
CA VAL A 279 -12.10 15.89 -4.93
C VAL A 279 -11.43 14.96 -5.93
N LEU A 280 -11.74 13.66 -5.87
CA LEU A 280 -11.02 12.60 -6.58
C LEU A 280 -11.73 12.13 -7.87
N GLY A 281 -12.96 12.57 -8.12
CA GLY A 281 -13.80 12.05 -9.20
C GLY A 281 -14.62 10.82 -8.78
N ARG A 282 -15.54 10.39 -9.64
CA ARG A 282 -16.45 9.28 -9.32
C ARG A 282 -15.76 7.92 -9.31
N ASP A 283 -14.78 7.71 -10.19
CA ASP A 283 -14.00 6.46 -10.28
C ASP A 283 -12.67 6.55 -9.53
N TYR A 284 -12.69 7.12 -8.33
CA TYR A 284 -11.49 7.34 -7.50
C TYR A 284 -10.77 6.05 -7.08
N TRP A 285 -11.42 4.89 -7.20
CA TRP A 285 -10.83 3.59 -6.87
C TRP A 285 -10.72 2.70 -8.11
N SER A 286 -10.21 3.25 -9.21
CA SER A 286 -10.08 2.54 -10.48
C SER A 286 -9.18 1.32 -10.40
N TYR A 287 -9.53 0.25 -11.11
CA TYR A 287 -8.66 -0.86 -11.48
C TYR A 287 -8.25 -0.68 -12.95
N GLY A 288 -7.30 -1.48 -13.40
CA GLY A 288 -6.74 -1.33 -14.73
C GLY A 288 -5.52 -0.41 -14.75
N LEU A 289 -4.94 -0.25 -15.93
CA LEU A 289 -3.79 0.63 -16.14
C LEU A 289 -4.23 2.08 -16.31
N GLU A 290 -5.30 2.30 -17.06
CA GLU A 290 -5.85 3.63 -17.34
C GLU A 290 -6.16 4.40 -16.06
N GLY A 291 -5.69 5.65 -15.99
CA GLY A 291 -5.85 6.50 -14.81
C GLY A 291 -4.97 6.13 -13.61
N ASN A 292 -4.13 5.09 -13.73
CA ASN A 292 -3.24 4.64 -12.68
C ASN A 292 -1.75 4.80 -13.04
N GLU A 293 -1.45 5.16 -14.29
CA GLU A 293 -0.09 5.26 -14.82
C GLU A 293 0.79 6.19 -14.00
N ALA A 294 0.27 7.37 -13.63
CA ALA A 294 1.02 8.34 -12.84
C ALA A 294 1.42 7.80 -11.46
N ALA A 295 0.49 7.10 -10.78
CA ALA A 295 0.76 6.50 -9.48
C ALA A 295 1.75 5.33 -9.58
N LEU A 296 1.63 4.50 -10.61
CA LEU A 296 2.54 3.37 -10.84
C LEU A 296 3.94 3.87 -11.22
N ALA A 297 4.05 4.81 -12.16
CA ALA A 297 5.31 5.42 -12.56
C ALA A 297 6.02 6.11 -11.38
N ALA A 298 5.27 6.86 -10.55
CA ALA A 298 5.84 7.47 -9.36
C ALA A 298 6.39 6.43 -8.39
N LEU A 299 5.63 5.34 -8.11
CA LEU A 299 6.09 4.33 -7.16
C LEU A 299 7.30 3.54 -7.68
N THR A 300 7.36 3.21 -8.98
CA THR A 300 8.55 2.54 -9.54
C THR A 300 9.77 3.45 -9.49
N ARG A 301 9.63 4.74 -9.80
CA ARG A 301 10.70 5.73 -9.66
C ARG A 301 11.14 5.83 -8.19
N TYR A 302 10.23 6.01 -7.25
CA TYR A 302 10.55 6.07 -5.81
C TYR A 302 11.25 4.80 -5.32
N SER A 303 10.80 3.63 -5.79
CA SER A 303 11.43 2.36 -5.42
C SER A 303 12.87 2.27 -5.94
N TYR A 304 13.14 2.77 -7.15
CA TYR A 304 14.48 2.84 -7.72
C TYR A 304 15.37 3.84 -6.97
N GLU A 305 14.90 5.08 -6.79
CA GLU A 305 15.64 6.15 -6.09
C GLU A 305 15.97 5.78 -4.63
N GLN A 306 15.17 4.91 -4.03
CA GLN A 306 15.36 4.39 -2.68
C GLN A 306 16.17 3.10 -2.62
N GLY A 307 16.71 2.62 -3.76
CA GLY A 307 17.57 1.45 -3.83
C GLY A 307 16.86 0.11 -3.71
N LEU A 308 15.53 0.05 -3.87
CA LEU A 308 14.76 -1.19 -3.71
C LEU A 308 14.72 -2.03 -4.98
N ILE A 309 14.85 -1.43 -6.15
CA ILE A 309 14.81 -2.09 -7.46
C ILE A 309 15.94 -1.57 -8.36
N PRO A 310 16.43 -2.35 -9.34
CA PRO A 310 17.60 -2.01 -10.14
C PRO A 310 17.35 -0.92 -11.20
N ARG A 311 16.09 -0.71 -11.59
CA ARG A 311 15.63 0.33 -12.52
C ARG A 311 14.18 0.68 -12.28
N PRO A 312 13.70 1.86 -12.68
CA PRO A 312 12.26 2.07 -12.76
C PRO A 312 11.66 1.16 -13.86
N TYR A 313 10.44 0.67 -13.58
CA TYR A 313 9.65 -0.09 -14.54
C TYR A 313 8.60 0.81 -15.16
N GLU A 314 8.35 0.64 -16.45
CA GLU A 314 7.18 1.25 -17.07
C GLU A 314 5.91 0.59 -16.51
N PRO A 315 4.81 1.33 -16.29
CA PRO A 315 3.58 0.78 -15.72
C PRO A 315 3.05 -0.48 -16.41
N ARG A 316 3.20 -0.59 -17.73
CA ARG A 316 2.80 -1.78 -18.50
C ARG A 316 3.64 -3.02 -18.22
N GLU A 317 4.92 -2.86 -17.85
CA GLU A 317 5.81 -3.97 -17.51
C GLU A 317 5.40 -4.69 -16.23
N LEU A 318 4.57 -4.07 -15.39
CA LEU A 318 4.16 -4.62 -14.11
C LEU A 318 3.08 -5.70 -14.22
N PHE A 319 2.40 -5.79 -15.35
CA PHE A 319 1.20 -6.61 -15.47
C PHE A 319 1.27 -7.55 -16.67
N VAL A 320 0.53 -8.64 -16.57
CA VAL A 320 0.43 -9.61 -17.66
C VAL A 320 -0.38 -9.04 -18.84
N PRO A 321 -0.03 -9.39 -20.10
CA PRO A 321 -0.63 -8.78 -21.28
C PRO A 321 -2.13 -9.04 -21.42
N GLU A 322 -2.64 -10.16 -20.94
CA GLU A 322 -4.06 -10.55 -21.04
C GLU A 322 -5.04 -9.56 -20.40
N VAL A 323 -4.53 -8.68 -19.53
CA VAL A 323 -5.37 -7.68 -18.81
C VAL A 323 -5.05 -6.24 -19.19
N LEU A 324 -4.11 -6.03 -20.13
CA LEU A 324 -3.71 -4.70 -20.62
C LEU A 324 -4.46 -4.30 -21.88
N GLU A 325 -4.99 -5.26 -22.63
CA GLU A 325 -5.76 -5.02 -23.84
C GLU A 325 -7.25 -4.96 -23.49
N GLU A 326 -7.93 -3.89 -23.90
CA GLU A 326 -9.39 -3.88 -23.91
C GLU A 326 -9.87 -4.95 -24.89
N THR A 327 -10.61 -5.92 -24.38
CA THR A 327 -11.32 -6.84 -25.26
C THR A 327 -12.50 -6.07 -25.83
N VAL A 328 -12.33 -5.52 -27.03
CA VAL A 328 -13.47 -5.04 -27.82
C VAL A 328 -14.25 -6.29 -28.25
N ILE A 329 -15.37 -6.54 -27.59
CA ILE A 329 -16.34 -7.57 -27.96
C ILE A 329 -17.36 -6.93 -28.89
#